data_b147b3c674a764a3db7c90ff28bf5ff4
#
_entry.id   b147b3c674a764a3db7c90ff28bf5ff4
#
_cell.length_a   1.000
_cell.length_b   1.000
_cell.length_c   1.000
_cell.angle_alpha   90.00
_cell.angle_beta   90.00
_cell.angle_gamma   90.00
#
_symmetry.space_group_name_H-M   'P 1'
#
loop_
_entity.id
_entity.type
_entity.pdbx_description
1 polymer ?
#
loop_
_entity_poly.entity_id
_entity_poly.type
_entity_poly.pdbx_seq_one_letter_code
_entity_poly.pdbx_strand_id
1 'polypeptide(L)'
;MIVGGGPVGHRVAERLRHHGHEGPVTLLDAEPGPSYHRVLLPALLDGSLTPADLHLPDLNGLNDLNDLNDLPGVTVRHGVSAAGIDRRRQEVRTTEHDRLPYDTLVLATGARPHLPPVPGLRHASGWLIDGVTGLRSRTDCARVRGEEIVVLGGGPLGVEAAAALRRAGRRVTLVHPGPYPLDDRLDAGAGEVLTRHLAGLGVGLELGRIAAEVRPGKVALDDEWLLPWDTLLCCTGVRPRTRLAEAAGLAVRTGVLVDAEGRTSDPAVRAVGDCAEQGGSLYDGWEQAETVARSLTGASAPHGTAARRPVFRLRVPGLTLGVLGEGKGDAGDEIVTYRDPARGRYARLSLDATGRLRAGVLTGLPQALATLTQLYATDTPLPESRLALLLGRPAPRGGPLPELPPEAVVCRCNNVTKGALASAWEEGARTREALVEATRATTGCGSCTDDLKVLCREFAEAEA
;
A
#
# COMPACT_ATOMS: atom_id res chain seq x y z
N MET A 1 2.71 -7.03 -23.53
CA MET A 1 1.74 -7.86 -22.75
C MET A 1 2.03 -7.72 -21.26
N ILE A 2 1.00 -7.72 -20.39
CA ILE A 2 1.13 -7.62 -18.94
C ILE A 2 0.43 -8.83 -18.30
N VAL A 3 1.10 -9.53 -17.38
CA VAL A 3 0.54 -10.66 -16.64
C VAL A 3 0.34 -10.27 -15.17
N GLY A 4 -0.91 -10.08 -14.78
CA GLY A 4 -1.38 -9.67 -13.46
C GLY A 4 -2.16 -8.36 -13.48
N GLY A 5 -3.49 -8.44 -13.31
CA GLY A 5 -4.42 -7.30 -13.29
C GLY A 5 -4.53 -6.60 -11.93
N GLY A 6 -3.58 -6.80 -11.02
CA GLY A 6 -3.53 -6.06 -9.76
C GLY A 6 -3.14 -4.58 -9.96
N PRO A 7 -3.11 -3.78 -8.85
CA PRO A 7 -2.85 -2.33 -8.93
C PRO A 7 -1.56 -1.94 -9.68
N VAL A 8 -0.52 -2.78 -9.59
CA VAL A 8 0.75 -2.48 -10.25
C VAL A 8 0.70 -2.77 -11.75
N GLY A 9 0.14 -3.92 -12.16
CA GLY A 9 -0.01 -4.23 -13.59
C GLY A 9 -0.96 -3.28 -14.30
N HIS A 10 -2.06 -2.89 -13.64
CA HIS A 10 -2.95 -1.84 -14.09
C HIS A 10 -2.20 -0.51 -14.28
N ARG A 11 -1.36 -0.13 -13.29
CA ARG A 11 -0.54 1.09 -13.36
C ARG A 11 0.45 1.06 -14.53
N VAL A 12 1.05 -0.10 -14.84
CA VAL A 12 1.93 -0.23 -16.03
C VAL A 12 1.15 0.11 -17.30
N ALA A 13 -0.06 -0.46 -17.48
CA ALA A 13 -0.88 -0.18 -18.66
C ALA A 13 -1.25 1.31 -18.77
N GLU A 14 -1.69 1.92 -17.67
CA GLU A 14 -2.01 3.34 -17.57
C GLU A 14 -0.81 4.22 -17.94
N ARG A 15 0.39 3.91 -17.37
CA ARG A 15 1.59 4.72 -17.60
C ARG A 15 2.17 4.56 -19.01
N LEU A 16 2.03 3.38 -19.62
CA LEU A 16 2.37 3.18 -21.02
C LEU A 16 1.56 4.13 -21.91
N ARG A 17 0.25 4.22 -21.71
CA ARG A 17 -0.61 5.15 -22.47
C ARG A 17 -0.28 6.60 -22.19
N HIS A 18 -0.09 6.97 -20.92
CA HIS A 18 0.31 8.32 -20.52
C HIS A 18 1.63 8.77 -21.21
N HIS A 19 2.57 7.85 -21.42
CA HIS A 19 3.84 8.14 -22.10
C HIS A 19 3.80 7.90 -23.62
N GLY A 20 2.60 7.82 -24.22
CA GLY A 20 2.41 7.79 -25.66
C GLY A 20 2.69 6.44 -26.32
N HIS A 21 2.61 5.32 -25.58
CA HIS A 21 2.71 4.00 -26.22
C HIS A 21 1.48 3.73 -27.08
N GLU A 22 1.67 3.62 -28.41
CA GLU A 22 0.56 3.43 -29.37
C GLU A 22 0.26 1.96 -29.68
N GLY A 23 1.20 1.06 -29.43
CA GLY A 23 1.07 -0.37 -29.71
C GLY A 23 -0.02 -1.07 -28.87
N PRO A 24 -0.46 -2.28 -29.26
CA PRO A 24 -1.46 -3.03 -28.51
C PRO A 24 -0.95 -3.42 -27.11
N VAL A 25 -1.79 -3.24 -26.09
CA VAL A 25 -1.50 -3.67 -24.72
C VAL A 25 -2.54 -4.70 -24.31
N THR A 26 -2.11 -5.93 -24.01
CA THR A 26 -2.96 -6.99 -23.43
C THR A 26 -2.59 -7.19 -21.97
N LEU A 27 -3.59 -7.14 -21.09
CA LEU A 27 -3.46 -7.41 -19.66
C LEU A 27 -4.24 -8.68 -19.30
N LEU A 28 -3.56 -9.69 -18.76
CA LEU A 28 -4.15 -10.92 -18.26
C LEU A 28 -4.37 -10.81 -16.75
N ASP A 29 -5.60 -11.00 -16.31
CA ASP A 29 -5.97 -11.01 -14.90
C ASP A 29 -6.58 -12.36 -14.52
N ALA A 30 -5.95 -13.03 -13.55
CA ALA A 30 -6.42 -14.34 -13.07
C ALA A 30 -7.73 -14.26 -12.26
N GLU A 31 -8.06 -13.09 -11.72
CA GLU A 31 -9.30 -12.89 -10.97
C GLU A 31 -10.43 -12.47 -11.91
N PRO A 32 -11.66 -12.95 -11.68
CA PRO A 32 -12.81 -12.53 -12.45
C PRO A 32 -13.23 -11.10 -12.07
N GLY A 33 -13.68 -10.34 -13.07
CA GLY A 33 -14.20 -8.98 -12.91
C GLY A 33 -13.10 -7.91 -12.76
N PRO A 34 -13.50 -6.65 -12.58
CA PRO A 34 -12.62 -5.50 -12.66
C PRO A 34 -11.45 -5.53 -11.68
N SER A 35 -10.30 -5.01 -12.10
CA SER A 35 -9.13 -4.77 -11.25
C SER A 35 -9.49 -3.86 -10.07
N TYR A 36 -8.82 -4.03 -8.92
CA TYR A 36 -9.22 -3.32 -7.71
C TYR A 36 -8.04 -3.02 -6.77
N HIS A 37 -8.22 -2.04 -5.88
CA HIS A 37 -7.28 -1.64 -4.86
C HIS A 37 -7.18 -2.66 -3.71
N ARG A 38 -6.21 -3.57 -3.74
CA ARG A 38 -6.02 -4.62 -2.71
C ARG A 38 -5.73 -4.07 -1.32
N VAL A 39 -5.15 -2.89 -1.23
CA VAL A 39 -4.85 -2.23 0.05
C VAL A 39 -6.11 -1.80 0.81
N LEU A 40 -7.26 -1.76 0.13
CA LEU A 40 -8.56 -1.42 0.72
C LEU A 40 -9.36 -2.65 1.16
N LEU A 41 -8.83 -3.88 1.00
CA LEU A 41 -9.52 -5.10 1.42
C LEU A 41 -10.00 -5.10 2.89
N PRO A 42 -9.25 -4.53 3.87
CA PRO A 42 -9.77 -4.41 5.24
C PRO A 42 -11.10 -3.64 5.32
N ALA A 43 -11.35 -2.67 4.43
CA ALA A 43 -12.59 -1.91 4.39
C ALA A 43 -13.81 -2.71 3.87
N LEU A 44 -13.59 -3.85 3.22
CA LEU A 44 -14.66 -4.81 2.91
C LEU A 44 -15.06 -5.63 4.13
N LEU A 45 -14.13 -5.87 5.07
CA LEU A 45 -14.40 -6.68 6.26
C LEU A 45 -15.36 -6.00 7.22
N ASP A 46 -15.41 -4.67 7.23
CA ASP A 46 -16.32 -3.90 8.07
C ASP A 46 -17.49 -3.27 7.31
N GLY A 47 -17.57 -3.53 6.01
CA GLY A 47 -18.62 -3.01 5.15
C GLY A 47 -18.56 -1.49 4.90
N SER A 48 -17.46 -0.81 5.25
CA SER A 48 -17.31 0.62 4.98
C SER A 48 -17.12 0.94 3.51
N LEU A 49 -16.67 -0.04 2.72
CA LEU A 49 -16.64 0.00 1.27
C LEU A 49 -17.30 -1.24 0.69
N THR A 50 -17.91 -1.09 -0.47
CA THR A 50 -18.44 -2.20 -1.28
C THR A 50 -17.36 -2.71 -2.24
N PRO A 51 -17.51 -3.90 -2.85
CA PRO A 51 -16.60 -4.37 -3.88
C PRO A 51 -16.44 -3.41 -5.07
N ALA A 52 -17.49 -2.65 -5.41
CA ALA A 52 -17.46 -1.66 -6.49
C ALA A 52 -16.57 -0.45 -6.14
N ASP A 53 -16.59 -0.01 -4.88
CA ASP A 53 -15.78 1.13 -4.41
C ASP A 53 -14.27 0.85 -4.47
N LEU A 54 -13.89 -0.42 -4.57
CA LEU A 54 -12.50 -0.81 -4.69
C LEU A 54 -12.00 -0.79 -6.14
N HIS A 55 -12.85 -0.69 -7.13
CA HIS A 55 -12.44 -0.82 -8.53
C HIS A 55 -11.40 0.23 -8.91
N LEU A 56 -10.39 -0.20 -9.64
CA LEU A 56 -9.49 0.68 -10.35
C LEU A 56 -10.22 1.32 -11.54
N PRO A 57 -9.76 2.46 -12.05
CA PRO A 57 -10.33 3.06 -13.25
C PRO A 57 -10.39 2.09 -14.40
N ASP A 58 -11.39 2.25 -15.25
CA ASP A 58 -11.43 1.48 -16.51
C ASP A 58 -10.26 1.92 -17.41
N LEU A 59 -9.47 0.95 -17.86
CA LEU A 59 -8.38 1.20 -18.80
C LEU A 59 -8.89 1.51 -20.21
N ASN A 60 -10.13 1.12 -20.53
CA ASN A 60 -10.75 1.43 -21.82
C ASN A 60 -11.20 2.90 -21.91
N GLY A 61 -11.48 3.55 -20.76
CA GLY A 61 -11.85 4.97 -20.68
C GLY A 61 -10.65 5.93 -20.66
N LEU A 62 -9.41 5.44 -20.71
CA LEU A 62 -8.22 6.30 -20.74
C LEU A 62 -8.07 7.09 -22.05
N ASN A 63 -8.78 6.72 -23.09
CA ASN A 63 -8.81 7.44 -24.36
C ASN A 63 -9.50 8.82 -24.25
N ASP A 64 -10.38 9.01 -23.24
CA ASP A 64 -11.13 10.26 -23.05
C ASP A 64 -10.33 11.36 -22.33
N LEU A 65 -9.18 11.02 -21.70
CA LEU A 65 -8.43 11.95 -20.88
C LEU A 65 -7.36 12.78 -21.61
N ASN A 66 -7.06 12.43 -22.88
CA ASN A 66 -6.04 13.15 -23.67
C ASN A 66 -6.44 13.09 -25.14
N ASP A 67 -7.16 13.91 -25.75
CA ASP A 67 -7.37 14.12 -27.20
C ASP A 67 -6.77 13.07 -28.19
N LEU A 68 -6.48 11.86 -27.72
CA LEU A 68 -5.87 10.75 -28.45
C LEU A 68 -6.96 9.75 -28.89
N ASN A 69 -7.96 10.28 -29.60
CA ASN A 69 -9.15 9.55 -30.03
C ASN A 69 -8.91 8.32 -30.94
N ASP A 70 -7.66 8.06 -31.33
CA ASP A 70 -7.31 7.00 -32.27
C ASP A 70 -6.37 5.91 -31.71
N LEU A 71 -6.00 5.93 -30.41
CA LEU A 71 -5.15 4.89 -29.85
C LEU A 71 -5.91 3.63 -29.50
N PRO A 72 -5.41 2.43 -29.87
CA PRO A 72 -6.05 1.17 -29.49
C PRO A 72 -6.08 1.04 -27.97
N GLY A 73 -7.26 0.78 -27.41
CA GLY A 73 -7.47 0.58 -25.99
C GLY A 73 -6.59 -0.54 -25.40
N VAL A 74 -6.58 -0.66 -24.09
CA VAL A 74 -5.96 -1.80 -23.40
C VAL A 74 -6.96 -2.97 -23.41
N THR A 75 -6.57 -4.11 -23.97
CA THR A 75 -7.39 -5.32 -23.90
C THR A 75 -7.17 -6.01 -22.55
N VAL A 76 -8.17 -6.02 -21.67
CA VAL A 76 -8.13 -6.73 -20.40
C VAL A 76 -8.88 -8.07 -20.51
N ARG A 77 -8.21 -9.17 -20.17
CA ARG A 77 -8.79 -10.51 -20.10
C ARG A 77 -8.90 -10.95 -18.65
N HIS A 78 -10.07 -10.76 -18.08
CA HIS A 78 -10.39 -11.18 -16.70
C HIS A 78 -10.69 -12.68 -16.63
N GLY A 79 -10.32 -13.31 -15.50
CA GLY A 79 -10.48 -14.75 -15.29
C GLY A 79 -9.45 -15.62 -16.01
N VAL A 80 -8.52 -15.01 -16.74
CA VAL A 80 -7.53 -15.72 -17.58
C VAL A 80 -6.15 -15.67 -16.93
N SER A 81 -5.61 -16.85 -16.57
CA SER A 81 -4.28 -16.96 -16.00
C SER A 81 -3.24 -17.30 -17.05
N ALA A 82 -2.02 -16.76 -16.90
CA ALA A 82 -0.85 -17.26 -17.61
C ALA A 82 -0.44 -18.61 -17.02
N ALA A 83 -0.44 -19.66 -17.85
CA ALA A 83 -0.07 -21.02 -17.48
C ALA A 83 1.40 -21.34 -17.77
N GLY A 84 2.04 -20.60 -18.69
CA GLY A 84 3.45 -20.77 -19.02
C GLY A 84 3.95 -19.70 -19.99
N ILE A 85 5.26 -19.54 -20.07
CA ILE A 85 5.94 -18.59 -20.99
C ILE A 85 6.92 -19.40 -21.85
N ASP A 86 6.79 -19.28 -23.16
CA ASP A 86 7.79 -19.74 -24.13
C ASP A 86 8.65 -18.53 -24.55
N ARG A 87 9.81 -18.39 -23.94
CA ARG A 87 10.74 -17.26 -24.18
C ARG A 87 11.34 -17.27 -25.58
N ARG A 88 11.50 -18.46 -26.19
CA ARG A 88 12.09 -18.59 -27.54
C ARG A 88 11.13 -18.12 -28.62
N ARG A 89 9.81 -18.43 -28.42
CA ARG A 89 8.74 -18.01 -29.33
C ARG A 89 8.15 -16.67 -28.94
N GLN A 90 8.49 -16.13 -27.78
CA GLN A 90 7.88 -14.95 -27.18
C GLN A 90 6.36 -15.08 -27.10
N GLU A 91 5.90 -16.20 -26.52
CA GLU A 91 4.48 -16.53 -26.34
C GLU A 91 4.14 -16.80 -24.88
N VAL A 92 2.99 -16.30 -24.43
CA VAL A 92 2.36 -16.70 -23.17
C VAL A 92 1.26 -17.69 -23.45
N ARG A 93 1.29 -18.85 -22.80
CA ARG A 93 0.20 -19.84 -22.79
C ARG A 93 -0.76 -19.49 -21.66
N THR A 94 -2.06 -19.46 -21.95
CA THR A 94 -3.11 -19.20 -20.99
C THR A 94 -3.73 -20.48 -20.45
N THR A 95 -4.55 -20.36 -19.38
CA THR A 95 -5.38 -21.46 -18.85
C THR A 95 -6.51 -21.85 -19.82
N GLU A 96 -6.84 -21.02 -20.79
CA GLU A 96 -7.79 -21.29 -21.88
C GLU A 96 -7.13 -21.95 -23.09
N HIS A 97 -5.84 -22.32 -22.95
CA HIS A 97 -5.01 -22.95 -23.99
C HIS A 97 -4.60 -22.04 -25.15
N ASP A 98 -4.90 -20.74 -25.09
CA ASP A 98 -4.42 -19.77 -26.07
C ASP A 98 -2.90 -19.62 -25.99
N ARG A 99 -2.31 -19.23 -27.11
CA ARG A 99 -0.93 -18.78 -27.24
C ARG A 99 -0.94 -17.33 -27.69
N LEU A 100 -0.50 -16.45 -26.82
CA LEU A 100 -0.55 -15.01 -27.05
C LEU A 100 0.88 -14.50 -27.27
N PRO A 101 1.20 -13.95 -28.44
CA PRO A 101 2.55 -13.41 -28.71
C PRO A 101 2.80 -12.12 -27.93
N TYR A 102 4.07 -11.82 -27.68
CA TYR A 102 4.50 -10.57 -27.08
C TYR A 102 5.86 -10.13 -27.67
N ASP A 103 6.04 -8.83 -27.85
CA ASP A 103 7.36 -8.22 -28.07
C ASP A 103 8.03 -7.96 -26.70
N THR A 104 7.26 -7.48 -25.75
CA THR A 104 7.68 -7.28 -24.36
C THR A 104 6.63 -7.86 -23.41
N LEU A 105 7.10 -8.60 -22.40
CA LEU A 105 6.28 -9.17 -21.32
C LEU A 105 6.59 -8.48 -20.00
N VAL A 106 5.55 -8.02 -19.28
CA VAL A 106 5.69 -7.49 -17.92
C VAL A 106 5.00 -8.43 -16.95
N LEU A 107 5.77 -9.00 -16.02
CA LEU A 107 5.28 -9.81 -14.92
C LEU A 107 4.88 -8.92 -13.75
N ALA A 108 3.59 -8.85 -13.45
CA ALA A 108 3.00 -8.13 -12.31
C ALA A 108 2.14 -9.11 -11.47
N THR A 109 2.59 -10.35 -11.33
CA THR A 109 1.85 -11.47 -10.73
C THR A 109 1.64 -11.32 -9.23
N GLY A 110 2.30 -10.35 -8.59
CA GLY A 110 2.14 -10.01 -7.20
C GLY A 110 2.64 -11.10 -6.24
N ALA A 111 2.01 -11.19 -5.07
CA ALA A 111 2.37 -12.14 -4.02
C ALA A 111 1.15 -12.93 -3.53
N ARG A 112 1.41 -13.99 -2.78
CA ARG A 112 0.41 -14.79 -2.06
C ARG A 112 0.61 -14.62 -0.55
N PRO A 113 -0.43 -14.84 0.29
CA PRO A 113 -0.24 -14.84 1.74
C PRO A 113 0.86 -15.84 2.15
N HIS A 114 1.73 -15.41 3.03
CA HIS A 114 2.60 -16.30 3.76
C HIS A 114 1.77 -16.97 4.87
N LEU A 115 1.72 -18.27 4.86
CA LEU A 115 1.06 -19.07 5.89
C LEU A 115 2.12 -19.65 6.80
N PRO A 116 2.08 -19.39 8.10
CA PRO A 116 3.11 -19.89 9.01
C PRO A 116 3.10 -21.41 9.08
N PRO A 117 4.23 -22.05 9.34
CA PRO A 117 4.33 -23.51 9.42
C PRO A 117 3.81 -24.02 10.78
N VAL A 118 2.55 -23.70 11.11
CA VAL A 118 1.91 -24.12 12.36
C VAL A 118 1.25 -25.47 12.13
N PRO A 119 1.53 -26.50 12.99
CA PRO A 119 0.86 -27.78 12.96
C PRO A 119 -0.67 -27.62 12.99
N GLY A 120 -1.39 -28.43 12.23
CA GLY A 120 -2.84 -28.40 12.14
C GLY A 120 -3.44 -27.31 11.26
N LEU A 121 -2.63 -26.37 10.74
CA LEU A 121 -3.11 -25.32 9.80
C LEU A 121 -3.59 -25.90 8.46
N ARG A 122 -3.10 -27.09 8.11
CA ARG A 122 -3.39 -27.77 6.84
C ARG A 122 -3.78 -29.21 7.06
N HIS A 123 -4.64 -29.71 6.20
CA HIS A 123 -4.88 -31.13 6.05
C HIS A 123 -3.63 -31.85 5.50
N ALA A 124 -3.58 -33.18 5.62
CA ALA A 124 -2.52 -34.00 5.03
C ALA A 124 -2.41 -33.84 3.50
N SER A 125 -3.49 -33.44 2.84
CA SER A 125 -3.53 -33.09 1.40
C SER A 125 -2.84 -31.76 1.06
N GLY A 126 -2.41 -30.97 2.07
CA GLY A 126 -1.79 -29.66 1.91
C GLY A 126 -2.78 -28.48 1.82
N TRP A 127 -4.09 -28.74 1.71
CA TRP A 127 -5.12 -27.69 1.75
C TRP A 127 -5.28 -27.14 3.17
N LEU A 128 -5.64 -25.83 3.26
CA LEU A 128 -5.99 -25.23 4.54
C LEU A 128 -7.22 -25.94 5.14
N ILE A 129 -7.27 -26.06 6.46
CA ILE A 129 -8.48 -26.49 7.13
C ILE A 129 -9.57 -25.44 7.02
N ASP A 130 -10.82 -25.84 7.16
CA ASP A 130 -11.96 -24.92 7.08
C ASP A 130 -11.85 -23.81 8.12
N GLY A 131 -12.23 -22.59 7.73
CA GLY A 131 -12.13 -21.40 8.57
C GLY A 131 -10.74 -20.75 8.59
N VAL A 132 -9.69 -21.35 8.02
CA VAL A 132 -8.37 -20.73 7.88
C VAL A 132 -8.26 -20.03 6.53
N THR A 133 -7.86 -18.76 6.53
CA THR A 133 -7.63 -17.98 5.31
C THR A 133 -6.50 -16.98 5.48
N GLY A 134 -5.92 -16.52 4.37
CA GLY A 134 -5.12 -15.29 4.34
C GLY A 134 -6.00 -14.09 4.00
N LEU A 135 -5.38 -12.93 3.73
CA LEU A 135 -6.09 -11.73 3.28
C LEU A 135 -5.32 -11.10 2.11
N ARG A 136 -5.70 -11.45 0.88
CA ARG A 136 -5.04 -10.94 -0.32
C ARG A 136 -5.98 -10.68 -1.49
N SER A 137 -7.19 -11.22 -1.42
CA SER A 137 -8.21 -11.11 -2.47
C SER A 137 -9.61 -10.86 -1.90
N ARG A 138 -10.55 -10.44 -2.76
CA ARG A 138 -11.98 -10.34 -2.40
C ARG A 138 -12.53 -11.69 -1.95
N THR A 139 -12.08 -12.76 -2.57
CA THR A 139 -12.44 -14.13 -2.17
C THR A 139 -11.98 -14.46 -0.75
N ASP A 140 -10.81 -13.99 -0.34
CA ASP A 140 -10.34 -14.19 1.04
C ASP A 140 -11.22 -13.42 2.04
N CYS A 141 -11.63 -12.18 1.71
CA CYS A 141 -12.58 -11.43 2.54
C CYS A 141 -13.91 -12.20 2.72
N ALA A 142 -14.44 -12.79 1.65
CA ALA A 142 -15.68 -13.56 1.69
C ALA A 142 -15.59 -14.86 2.52
N ARG A 143 -14.38 -15.35 2.79
CA ARG A 143 -14.12 -16.50 3.65
C ARG A 143 -14.08 -16.16 5.13
N VAL A 144 -13.94 -14.88 5.49
CA VAL A 144 -13.97 -14.44 6.88
C VAL A 144 -15.42 -14.51 7.40
N ARG A 145 -15.69 -15.45 8.30
CA ARG A 145 -17.04 -15.76 8.80
C ARG A 145 -17.00 -15.98 10.32
N GLY A 146 -18.20 -16.04 10.90
CA GLY A 146 -18.37 -16.30 12.35
C GLY A 146 -18.08 -15.05 13.19
N GLU A 147 -18.09 -15.22 14.48
CA GLU A 147 -18.00 -14.14 15.46
C GLU A 147 -16.62 -14.04 16.13
N GLU A 148 -15.98 -15.19 16.36
CA GLU A 148 -14.66 -15.30 16.98
C GLU A 148 -13.58 -15.31 15.91
N ILE A 149 -12.83 -14.23 15.80
CA ILE A 149 -11.76 -14.09 14.79
C ILE A 149 -10.41 -13.99 15.48
N VAL A 150 -9.50 -14.89 15.13
CA VAL A 150 -8.10 -14.77 15.53
C VAL A 150 -7.28 -14.32 14.34
N VAL A 151 -6.57 -13.19 14.49
CA VAL A 151 -5.68 -12.64 13.48
C VAL A 151 -4.24 -12.96 13.87
N LEU A 152 -3.54 -13.73 13.04
CA LEU A 152 -2.11 -14.03 13.22
C LEU A 152 -1.25 -13.02 12.48
N GLY A 153 -0.45 -12.25 13.21
CA GLY A 153 0.49 -11.27 12.69
C GLY A 153 0.04 -9.82 12.92
N GLY A 154 0.84 -9.07 13.68
CA GLY A 154 0.65 -7.65 14.02
C GLY A 154 1.30 -6.68 13.04
N GLY A 155 1.56 -7.10 11.80
CA GLY A 155 1.98 -6.20 10.70
C GLY A 155 0.83 -5.31 10.21
N PRO A 156 1.09 -4.42 9.23
CA PRO A 156 0.09 -3.42 8.76
C PRO A 156 -1.27 -4.03 8.43
N LEU A 157 -1.27 -5.10 7.63
CA LEU A 157 -2.51 -5.75 7.19
C LEU A 157 -3.28 -6.40 8.36
N GLY A 158 -2.57 -7.03 9.29
CA GLY A 158 -3.21 -7.67 10.45
C GLY A 158 -3.83 -6.64 11.40
N VAL A 159 -3.15 -5.54 11.63
CA VAL A 159 -3.65 -4.42 12.46
C VAL A 159 -4.88 -3.77 11.82
N GLU A 160 -4.82 -3.46 10.52
CA GLU A 160 -5.94 -2.88 9.77
C GLU A 160 -7.15 -3.85 9.73
N ALA A 161 -6.92 -5.15 9.50
CA ALA A 161 -7.96 -6.16 9.50
C ALA A 161 -8.60 -6.36 10.88
N ALA A 162 -7.79 -6.42 11.95
CA ALA A 162 -8.30 -6.55 13.31
C ALA A 162 -9.19 -5.36 13.72
N ALA A 163 -8.74 -4.13 13.41
CA ALA A 163 -9.52 -2.93 13.67
C ALA A 163 -10.84 -2.90 12.85
N ALA A 164 -10.80 -3.27 11.59
CA ALA A 164 -11.97 -3.35 10.72
C ALA A 164 -12.97 -4.38 11.23
N LEU A 165 -12.53 -5.59 11.55
CA LEU A 165 -13.39 -6.66 12.08
C LEU A 165 -14.02 -6.30 13.42
N ARG A 166 -13.27 -5.59 14.30
CA ARG A 166 -13.86 -5.05 15.55
C ARG A 166 -14.96 -4.03 15.27
N ARG A 167 -14.75 -3.15 14.29
CA ARG A 167 -15.78 -2.18 13.86
C ARG A 167 -17.02 -2.88 13.28
N ALA A 168 -16.84 -4.03 12.62
CA ALA A 168 -17.92 -4.90 12.17
C ALA A 168 -18.63 -5.67 13.32
N GLY A 169 -18.26 -5.43 14.58
CA GLY A 169 -18.88 -6.05 15.75
C GLY A 169 -18.35 -7.44 16.11
N ARG A 170 -17.30 -7.94 15.41
CA ARG A 170 -16.71 -9.27 15.70
C ARG A 170 -15.89 -9.25 16.99
N ARG A 171 -15.73 -10.37 17.66
CA ARG A 171 -14.74 -10.57 18.72
C ARG A 171 -13.42 -10.94 18.08
N VAL A 172 -12.41 -10.07 18.27
CA VAL A 172 -11.13 -10.19 17.55
C VAL A 172 -9.97 -10.27 18.53
N THR A 173 -9.12 -11.28 18.36
CA THR A 173 -7.83 -11.38 19.04
C THR A 173 -6.70 -11.34 18.05
N LEU A 174 -5.77 -10.40 18.21
CA LEU A 174 -4.55 -10.26 17.42
C LEU A 174 -3.40 -10.93 18.15
N VAL A 175 -2.79 -11.94 17.54
CA VAL A 175 -1.61 -12.65 18.05
C VAL A 175 -0.36 -12.16 17.29
N HIS A 176 0.67 -11.73 18.03
CA HIS A 176 1.89 -11.17 17.45
C HIS A 176 3.13 -11.53 18.27
N PRO A 177 4.23 -12.00 17.62
CA PRO A 177 5.47 -12.40 18.31
C PRO A 177 6.22 -11.24 18.96
N GLY A 178 6.06 -10.02 18.45
CA GLY A 178 6.73 -8.84 18.97
C GLY A 178 6.06 -8.23 20.21
N PRO A 179 6.75 -7.32 20.90
CA PRO A 179 6.25 -6.69 22.12
C PRO A 179 5.10 -5.71 21.89
N TYR A 180 4.88 -5.26 20.67
CA TYR A 180 3.76 -4.40 20.24
C TYR A 180 3.56 -4.56 18.73
N PRO A 181 2.35 -4.23 18.22
CA PRO A 181 2.09 -4.29 16.77
C PRO A 181 2.99 -3.33 15.99
N LEU A 182 3.43 -3.73 14.78
CA LEU A 182 4.36 -2.97 13.93
C LEU A 182 5.74 -2.72 14.56
N ASP A 183 6.24 -3.61 15.39
CA ASP A 183 7.53 -3.51 16.07
C ASP A 183 8.74 -3.48 15.11
N ASP A 184 8.55 -3.88 13.86
CA ASP A 184 9.52 -3.71 12.78
C ASP A 184 9.62 -2.26 12.26
N ARG A 185 8.61 -1.41 12.51
CA ARG A 185 8.49 -0.05 11.96
C ARG A 185 8.39 1.04 13.01
N LEU A 186 7.86 0.73 14.17
CA LEU A 186 7.62 1.67 15.26
C LEU A 186 8.71 1.54 16.33
N ASP A 187 8.91 2.60 17.08
CA ASP A 187 9.57 2.52 18.37
C ASP A 187 8.57 2.19 19.49
N ALA A 188 9.07 1.91 20.69
CA ALA A 188 8.24 1.53 21.83
C ALA A 188 7.19 2.59 22.18
N GLY A 189 7.49 3.89 22.01
CA GLY A 189 6.55 4.97 22.33
C GLY A 189 5.35 5.01 21.39
N ALA A 190 5.58 4.87 20.08
CA ALA A 190 4.51 4.77 19.10
C ALA A 190 3.78 3.43 19.22
N GLY A 191 4.50 2.34 19.47
CA GLY A 191 3.92 1.01 19.73
C GLY A 191 2.97 1.00 20.92
N GLU A 192 3.31 1.67 22.02
CA GLU A 192 2.43 1.84 23.18
C GLU A 192 1.12 2.55 22.82
N VAL A 193 1.20 3.63 22.04
CA VAL A 193 -0.01 4.36 21.59
C VAL A 193 -0.89 3.48 20.72
N LEU A 194 -0.30 2.77 19.74
CA LEU A 194 -1.05 1.85 18.87
C LEU A 194 -1.71 0.71 19.66
N THR A 195 -0.96 0.07 20.58
CA THR A 195 -1.45 -1.01 21.44
C THR A 195 -2.65 -0.55 22.27
N ARG A 196 -2.53 0.61 22.92
CA ARG A 196 -3.63 1.19 23.72
C ARG A 196 -4.84 1.54 22.86
N HIS A 197 -4.62 2.06 21.65
CA HIS A 197 -5.70 2.38 20.73
C HIS A 197 -6.47 1.13 20.30
N LEU A 198 -5.77 0.07 19.90
CA LEU A 198 -6.39 -1.22 19.52
C LEU A 198 -7.16 -1.85 20.69
N ALA A 199 -6.58 -1.83 21.88
CA ALA A 199 -7.27 -2.29 23.09
C ALA A 199 -8.54 -1.45 23.37
N GLY A 200 -8.47 -0.13 23.18
CA GLY A 200 -9.62 0.78 23.27
C GLY A 200 -10.73 0.50 22.26
N LEU A 201 -10.38 -0.01 21.07
CA LEU A 201 -11.34 -0.52 20.09
C LEU A 201 -11.95 -1.89 20.51
N GLY A 202 -11.41 -2.53 21.55
CA GLY A 202 -11.82 -3.84 22.02
C GLY A 202 -11.16 -5.00 21.26
N VAL A 203 -10.01 -4.78 20.63
CA VAL A 203 -9.18 -5.87 20.08
C VAL A 203 -8.45 -6.54 21.25
N GLY A 204 -8.62 -7.85 21.41
CA GLY A 204 -7.79 -8.68 22.29
C GLY A 204 -6.36 -8.73 21.73
N LEU A 205 -5.34 -8.58 22.57
CA LEU A 205 -3.94 -8.53 22.16
C LEU A 205 -3.14 -9.59 22.88
N GLU A 206 -2.61 -10.57 22.13
CA GLU A 206 -1.68 -11.58 22.58
C GLU A 206 -0.31 -11.26 21.99
N LEU A 207 0.45 -10.43 22.70
CA LEU A 207 1.76 -9.91 22.29
C LEU A 207 2.89 -10.74 22.89
N GLY A 208 4.03 -10.86 22.19
CA GLY A 208 5.12 -11.73 22.57
C GLY A 208 4.78 -13.22 22.43
N ARG A 209 3.75 -13.57 21.65
CA ARG A 209 3.23 -14.93 21.51
C ARG A 209 3.07 -15.37 20.08
N ILE A 210 3.16 -16.67 19.85
CA ILE A 210 2.96 -17.29 18.55
C ILE A 210 1.92 -18.42 18.63
N ALA A 211 1.26 -18.70 17.51
CA ALA A 211 0.44 -19.88 17.37
C ALA A 211 1.34 -21.13 17.31
N ALA A 212 1.17 -22.07 18.22
CA ALA A 212 1.93 -23.32 18.31
C ALA A 212 1.22 -24.47 17.63
N GLU A 213 -0.11 -24.58 17.74
CA GLU A 213 -0.92 -25.62 17.12
C GLU A 213 -2.32 -25.10 16.78
N VAL A 214 -2.80 -25.48 15.60
CA VAL A 214 -4.17 -25.18 15.17
C VAL A 214 -5.01 -26.45 15.24
N ARG A 215 -6.15 -26.36 15.92
CA ARG A 215 -7.18 -27.40 16.03
C ARG A 215 -8.51 -26.85 15.55
N PRO A 216 -9.46 -27.67 15.11
CA PRO A 216 -10.79 -27.18 14.76
C PRO A 216 -11.42 -26.35 15.90
N GLY A 217 -11.74 -25.08 15.60
CA GLY A 217 -12.33 -24.15 16.55
C GLY A 217 -11.43 -23.62 17.67
N LYS A 218 -10.15 -24.03 17.76
CA LYS A 218 -9.20 -23.55 18.78
C LYS A 218 -7.79 -23.44 18.21
N VAL A 219 -7.03 -22.40 18.61
CA VAL A 219 -5.60 -22.30 18.36
C VAL A 219 -4.87 -22.24 19.71
N ALA A 220 -3.88 -23.11 19.89
CA ALA A 220 -2.99 -23.08 21.04
C ALA A 220 -1.85 -22.11 20.75
N LEU A 221 -1.53 -21.26 21.73
CA LEU A 221 -0.33 -20.44 21.73
C LEU A 221 0.85 -21.21 22.35
N ASP A 222 2.02 -20.63 22.27
CA ASP A 222 3.27 -21.21 22.78
C ASP A 222 3.34 -21.36 24.32
N ASP A 223 2.43 -20.71 25.05
CA ASP A 223 2.21 -20.88 26.49
C ASP A 223 1.02 -21.79 26.83
N GLU A 224 0.56 -22.61 25.86
CA GLU A 224 -0.59 -23.52 25.97
C GLU A 224 -1.96 -22.81 26.11
N TRP A 225 -2.01 -21.46 26.09
CA TRP A 225 -3.27 -20.72 26.10
C TRP A 225 -4.10 -21.04 24.84
N LEU A 226 -5.38 -21.34 25.04
CA LEU A 226 -6.28 -21.72 23.95
C LEU A 226 -7.22 -20.57 23.59
N LEU A 227 -7.15 -20.11 22.35
CA LEU A 227 -8.06 -19.12 21.79
C LEU A 227 -9.13 -19.81 20.93
N PRO A 228 -10.42 -19.57 21.18
CA PRO A 228 -11.48 -20.01 20.28
C PRO A 228 -11.44 -19.21 18.99
N TRP A 229 -11.82 -19.83 17.86
CA TRP A 229 -11.97 -19.16 16.58
C TRP A 229 -13.00 -19.82 15.67
N ASP A 230 -13.75 -18.98 14.92
CA ASP A 230 -14.55 -19.36 13.76
C ASP A 230 -13.76 -19.11 12.48
N THR A 231 -12.93 -18.04 12.46
CA THR A 231 -11.98 -17.76 11.41
C THR A 231 -10.59 -17.50 11.98
N LEU A 232 -9.59 -18.18 11.44
CA LEU A 232 -8.17 -17.94 11.69
C LEU A 232 -7.59 -17.18 10.48
N LEU A 233 -7.35 -15.87 10.64
CA LEU A 233 -6.89 -14.98 9.58
C LEU A 233 -5.38 -14.81 9.61
N CYS A 234 -4.67 -15.38 8.64
CA CYS A 234 -3.22 -15.33 8.55
C CYS A 234 -2.76 -14.04 7.85
N CYS A 235 -2.22 -13.08 8.62
CA CYS A 235 -1.60 -11.83 8.17
C CYS A 235 -0.10 -11.78 8.46
N THR A 236 0.59 -12.92 8.34
CA THR A 236 2.01 -13.13 8.68
C THR A 236 2.98 -12.81 7.53
N GLY A 237 2.60 -11.88 6.67
CA GLY A 237 3.40 -11.45 5.51
C GLY A 237 2.95 -12.10 4.21
N VAL A 238 3.79 -11.93 3.18
CA VAL A 238 3.52 -12.40 1.82
C VAL A 238 4.73 -13.13 1.23
N ARG A 239 4.49 -13.94 0.22
CA ARG A 239 5.54 -14.56 -0.61
C ARG A 239 5.31 -14.19 -2.08
N PRO A 240 6.32 -13.69 -2.79
CA PRO A 240 6.26 -13.42 -4.22
C PRO A 240 5.73 -14.60 -5.03
N ARG A 241 4.96 -14.33 -6.08
CA ARG A 241 4.50 -15.35 -7.04
C ARG A 241 5.53 -15.52 -8.15
N THR A 242 6.53 -16.37 -7.93
CA THR A 242 7.67 -16.57 -8.82
C THR A 242 7.53 -17.78 -9.74
N ARG A 243 6.59 -18.69 -9.47
CA ARG A 243 6.46 -19.99 -10.17
C ARG A 243 6.42 -19.86 -11.70
N LEU A 244 5.75 -18.84 -12.23
CA LEU A 244 5.67 -18.62 -13.68
C LEU A 244 7.04 -18.24 -14.27
N ALA A 245 7.79 -17.39 -13.57
CA ALA A 245 9.14 -16.97 -13.93
C ALA A 245 10.15 -18.13 -13.79
N GLU A 246 10.08 -18.89 -12.70
CA GLU A 246 10.91 -20.08 -12.48
C GLU A 246 10.71 -21.12 -13.58
N ALA A 247 9.45 -21.43 -13.90
CA ALA A 247 9.11 -22.39 -14.96
C ALA A 247 9.56 -21.93 -16.35
N ALA A 248 9.71 -20.62 -16.56
CA ALA A 248 10.25 -20.04 -17.78
C ALA A 248 11.78 -19.94 -17.77
N GLY A 249 12.47 -20.35 -16.70
CA GLY A 249 13.91 -20.27 -16.56
C GLY A 249 14.46 -18.85 -16.38
N LEU A 250 13.66 -17.94 -15.82
CA LEU A 250 14.12 -16.62 -15.40
C LEU A 250 14.83 -16.71 -14.04
N ALA A 251 15.78 -15.82 -13.81
CA ALA A 251 16.52 -15.78 -12.55
C ALA A 251 15.61 -15.32 -11.40
N VAL A 252 15.54 -16.13 -10.33
CA VAL A 252 14.71 -15.91 -9.15
C VAL A 252 15.53 -16.19 -7.90
N ARG A 253 15.28 -15.42 -6.83
CA ARG A 253 15.79 -15.66 -5.47
C ARG A 253 14.60 -15.69 -4.49
N THR A 254 14.27 -14.62 -3.77
CA THR A 254 13.01 -14.50 -3.03
C THR A 254 11.89 -13.97 -3.95
N GLY A 255 12.22 -13.15 -4.93
CA GLY A 255 11.40 -12.66 -6.02
C GLY A 255 12.11 -12.84 -7.36
N VAL A 256 11.48 -12.39 -8.45
CA VAL A 256 12.11 -12.34 -9.77
C VAL A 256 13.21 -11.29 -9.74
N LEU A 257 14.45 -11.69 -10.07
CA LEU A 257 15.58 -10.77 -10.10
C LEU A 257 15.42 -9.75 -11.24
N VAL A 258 15.55 -8.47 -10.91
CA VAL A 258 15.44 -7.36 -11.87
C VAL A 258 16.54 -6.33 -11.65
N ASP A 259 16.89 -5.61 -12.71
CA ASP A 259 17.71 -4.41 -12.64
C ASP A 259 16.89 -3.16 -12.25
N ALA A 260 17.53 -1.98 -12.29
CA ALA A 260 16.87 -0.71 -11.94
C ALA A 260 15.70 -0.34 -12.88
N GLU A 261 15.71 -0.83 -14.12
CA GLU A 261 14.67 -0.64 -15.12
C GLU A 261 13.64 -1.77 -15.16
N GLY A 262 13.66 -2.66 -14.17
CA GLY A 262 12.75 -3.80 -14.06
C GLY A 262 13.03 -4.93 -15.06
N ARG A 263 14.21 -4.97 -15.72
CA ARG A 263 14.58 -6.05 -16.64
C ARG A 263 14.95 -7.30 -15.88
N THR A 264 14.46 -8.42 -16.33
CA THR A 264 14.86 -9.74 -15.80
C THR A 264 16.13 -10.27 -16.48
N SER A 265 16.48 -11.51 -16.24
CA SER A 265 17.54 -12.21 -16.99
C SER A 265 17.23 -12.42 -18.50
N ASP A 266 16.05 -12.03 -18.95
CA ASP A 266 15.61 -11.99 -20.33
C ASP A 266 15.26 -10.54 -20.71
N PRO A 267 15.92 -9.93 -21.73
CA PRO A 267 15.70 -8.52 -22.09
C PRO A 267 14.27 -8.23 -22.58
N ALA A 268 13.54 -9.24 -23.08
CA ALA A 268 12.13 -9.09 -23.49
C ALA A 268 11.14 -9.21 -22.31
N VAL A 269 11.63 -9.54 -21.10
CA VAL A 269 10.78 -9.76 -19.94
C VAL A 269 11.14 -8.79 -18.81
N ARG A 270 10.12 -8.13 -18.26
CA ARG A 270 10.20 -7.24 -17.11
C ARG A 270 9.44 -7.86 -15.93
N ALA A 271 9.77 -7.45 -14.70
CA ALA A 271 8.95 -7.76 -13.53
C ALA A 271 8.82 -6.56 -12.61
N VAL A 272 7.62 -6.38 -12.02
CA VAL A 272 7.26 -5.23 -11.17
C VAL A 272 6.37 -5.65 -9.99
N GLY A 273 6.38 -4.86 -8.94
CA GLY A 273 5.57 -5.06 -7.74
C GLY A 273 6.03 -6.25 -6.91
N ASP A 274 5.12 -6.82 -6.12
CA ASP A 274 5.43 -7.85 -5.12
C ASP A 274 6.02 -9.15 -5.69
N CYS A 275 6.00 -9.39 -6.98
CA CYS A 275 6.66 -10.56 -7.58
C CYS A 275 8.14 -10.32 -7.87
N ALA A 276 8.59 -9.07 -7.99
CA ALA A 276 9.98 -8.72 -8.17
C ALA A 276 10.75 -8.78 -6.85
N GLU A 277 12.06 -9.04 -6.91
CA GLU A 277 12.94 -9.11 -5.73
C GLU A 277 12.94 -7.81 -4.92
N GLN A 278 12.85 -6.68 -5.60
CA GLN A 278 12.78 -5.35 -4.98
C GLN A 278 11.33 -4.93 -4.66
N GLY A 279 10.39 -5.88 -4.62
CA GLY A 279 9.02 -5.67 -4.21
C GLY A 279 8.94 -5.18 -2.77
N GLY A 280 7.93 -4.40 -2.46
CA GLY A 280 7.80 -3.80 -1.13
C GLY A 280 6.39 -3.28 -0.90
N SER A 281 6.23 -1.98 -0.77
CA SER A 281 4.92 -1.35 -0.66
C SER A 281 4.25 -1.19 -2.04
N LEU A 282 2.94 -0.93 -2.03
CA LEU A 282 2.23 -0.58 -3.27
C LEU A 282 2.85 0.64 -3.96
N TYR A 283 3.33 1.61 -3.18
CA TYR A 283 4.02 2.78 -3.70
C TYR A 283 5.28 2.40 -4.50
N ASP A 284 6.07 1.44 -3.99
CA ASP A 284 7.25 0.92 -4.68
C ASP A 284 6.87 0.29 -6.02
N GLY A 285 5.79 -0.48 -6.03
CA GLY A 285 5.26 -1.07 -7.25
C GLY A 285 4.81 -0.02 -8.27
N TRP A 286 4.27 1.12 -7.85
CA TRP A 286 3.92 2.21 -8.77
C TRP A 286 5.13 2.93 -9.35
N GLU A 287 6.17 3.16 -8.55
CA GLU A 287 7.45 3.71 -9.02
C GLU A 287 8.11 2.77 -10.04
N GLN A 288 8.09 1.45 -9.77
CA GLN A 288 8.57 0.46 -10.71
C GLN A 288 7.75 0.46 -12.01
N ALA A 289 6.42 0.57 -11.92
CA ALA A 289 5.53 0.66 -13.08
C ALA A 289 5.85 1.91 -13.93
N GLU A 290 6.07 3.05 -13.27
CA GLU A 290 6.49 4.30 -13.93
C GLU A 290 7.84 4.13 -14.64
N THR A 291 8.82 3.55 -13.95
CA THR A 291 10.18 3.32 -14.49
C THR A 291 10.13 2.39 -15.71
N VAL A 292 9.39 1.29 -15.61
CA VAL A 292 9.22 0.34 -16.73
C VAL A 292 8.51 1.01 -17.92
N ALA A 293 7.44 1.76 -17.67
CA ALA A 293 6.70 2.43 -18.75
C ALA A 293 7.59 3.43 -19.50
N ARG A 294 8.36 4.26 -18.79
CA ARG A 294 9.33 5.18 -19.40
C ARG A 294 10.42 4.47 -20.17
N SER A 295 11.00 3.42 -19.58
CA SER A 295 12.03 2.63 -20.25
C SER A 295 11.52 2.01 -21.57
N LEU A 296 10.24 1.65 -21.65
CA LEU A 296 9.64 1.05 -22.84
C LEU A 296 9.21 2.08 -23.89
N THR A 297 8.91 3.30 -23.48
CA THR A 297 8.47 4.39 -24.40
C THR A 297 9.59 5.35 -24.77
N GLY A 298 10.79 5.25 -24.15
CA GLY A 298 11.88 6.20 -24.32
C GLY A 298 11.60 7.57 -23.67
N ALA A 299 10.58 7.68 -22.81
CA ALA A 299 10.25 8.92 -22.12
C ALA A 299 11.34 9.31 -21.12
N SER A 300 11.78 10.57 -21.15
CA SER A 300 12.80 11.08 -20.26
C SER A 300 12.35 11.07 -18.80
N ALA A 301 13.28 10.80 -17.89
CA ALA A 301 13.03 11.03 -16.47
C ALA A 301 12.81 12.53 -16.20
N PRO A 302 11.88 12.94 -15.30
CA PRO A 302 11.79 14.33 -14.90
C PRO A 302 13.13 14.78 -14.32
N HIS A 303 13.56 15.99 -14.68
CA HIS A 303 14.74 16.60 -14.09
C HIS A 303 14.51 16.71 -12.56
N GLY A 304 15.43 16.16 -11.76
CA GLY A 304 15.39 16.30 -10.30
C GLY A 304 14.57 15.24 -9.56
N THR A 305 14.54 13.99 -10.04
CA THR A 305 14.04 12.88 -9.20
C THR A 305 14.88 12.80 -7.93
N ALA A 306 14.41 13.46 -6.87
CA ALA A 306 15.00 13.34 -5.55
C ALA A 306 15.04 11.87 -5.13
N ALA A 307 16.09 11.48 -4.38
CA ALA A 307 16.21 10.14 -3.85
C ALA A 307 14.89 9.74 -3.17
N ARG A 308 14.48 8.50 -3.41
CA ARG A 308 13.26 7.93 -2.88
C ARG A 308 13.14 8.13 -1.37
N ARG A 309 12.04 8.72 -0.93
CA ARG A 309 11.75 8.98 0.48
C ARG A 309 10.48 8.22 0.89
N PRO A 310 10.61 7.00 1.46
CA PRO A 310 9.47 6.17 1.78
C PRO A 310 8.61 6.80 2.88
N VAL A 311 7.29 6.72 2.70
CA VAL A 311 6.29 7.14 3.70
C VAL A 311 5.28 6.00 3.86
N PHE A 312 5.17 5.51 5.09
CA PHE A 312 4.16 4.54 5.46
C PHE A 312 3.04 5.23 6.24
N ARG A 313 1.79 4.87 5.97
CA ARG A 313 0.62 5.32 6.72
C ARG A 313 -0.27 4.12 7.04
N LEU A 314 -0.62 3.98 8.31
CA LEU A 314 -1.53 2.95 8.79
C LEU A 314 -2.97 3.47 8.73
N ARG A 315 -3.90 2.62 8.31
CA ARG A 315 -5.34 2.91 8.25
C ARG A 315 -6.07 2.17 9.37
N VAL A 316 -6.18 2.84 10.49
CA VAL A 316 -6.96 2.36 11.63
C VAL A 316 -7.95 3.46 12.03
N PRO A 317 -9.23 3.15 12.21
CA PRO A 317 -10.24 4.14 12.59
C PRO A 317 -9.83 4.91 13.85
N GLY A 318 -9.94 6.23 13.80
CA GLY A 318 -9.64 7.10 14.93
C GLY A 318 -8.17 7.31 15.28
N LEU A 319 -7.23 6.70 14.53
CA LEU A 319 -5.80 6.87 14.73
C LEU A 319 -5.09 7.32 13.44
N THR A 320 -4.49 8.50 13.45
CA THR A 320 -3.51 8.89 12.44
C THR A 320 -2.14 8.35 12.85
N LEU A 321 -1.54 7.51 12.04
CA LEU A 321 -0.19 6.99 12.24
C LEU A 321 0.59 7.03 10.94
N GLY A 322 1.78 7.62 10.98
CA GLY A 322 2.70 7.67 9.85
C GLY A 322 4.14 7.43 10.25
N VAL A 323 4.89 6.77 9.37
CA VAL A 323 6.33 6.56 9.46
C VAL A 323 6.99 7.17 8.23
N LEU A 324 7.96 8.03 8.45
CA LEU A 324 8.77 8.68 7.44
C LEU A 324 10.16 8.03 7.46
N GLY A 325 10.66 7.63 6.32
CA GLY A 325 11.91 6.86 6.25
C GLY A 325 11.76 5.48 6.90
N GLU A 326 12.84 4.99 7.49
CA GLU A 326 12.87 3.71 8.19
C GLU A 326 12.39 3.77 9.64
N GLY A 327 11.89 4.94 10.07
CA GLY A 327 11.38 5.16 11.43
C GLY A 327 12.45 5.25 12.53
N LYS A 328 13.67 4.77 12.27
CA LYS A 328 14.82 4.81 13.17
C LYS A 328 15.86 5.76 12.56
N GLY A 329 16.33 6.75 13.31
CA GLY A 329 17.40 7.65 12.88
C GLY A 329 18.79 7.04 13.10
N ASP A 330 19.81 7.69 12.56
CA ASP A 330 21.20 7.31 12.69
C ASP A 330 21.82 7.81 14.01
N ALA A 331 22.93 7.17 14.43
CA ALA A 331 23.73 7.65 15.55
C ALA A 331 24.38 9.00 15.18
N GLY A 332 24.02 10.06 15.88
CA GLY A 332 24.49 11.43 15.62
C GLY A 332 23.40 12.38 15.13
N ASP A 333 22.22 11.89 14.80
CA ASP A 333 21.07 12.73 14.47
C ASP A 333 20.54 13.48 15.71
N GLU A 334 20.02 14.70 15.49
CA GLU A 334 19.19 15.41 16.48
C GLU A 334 17.88 14.66 16.64
N ILE A 335 17.56 14.21 17.86
CA ILE A 335 16.30 13.51 18.15
C ILE A 335 15.34 14.46 18.86
N VAL A 336 14.17 14.67 18.23
CA VAL A 336 13.06 15.41 18.83
C VAL A 336 11.96 14.42 19.20
N THR A 337 11.58 14.38 20.48
CA THR A 337 10.50 13.50 20.96
C THR A 337 9.40 14.33 21.63
N TYR A 338 8.15 14.08 21.22
CA TYR A 338 6.95 14.60 21.85
C TYR A 338 6.07 13.44 22.31
N ARG A 339 5.61 13.46 23.57
CA ARG A 339 4.75 12.42 24.14
C ARG A 339 3.58 13.03 24.89
N ASP A 340 2.35 12.63 24.49
CA ASP A 340 1.11 12.88 25.22
C ASP A 340 0.22 11.62 25.09
N PRO A 341 0.60 10.54 25.78
CA PRO A 341 -0.07 9.25 25.61
C PRO A 341 -1.52 9.26 26.12
N ALA A 342 -1.87 10.17 27.02
CA ALA A 342 -3.24 10.34 27.48
C ALA A 342 -4.18 10.78 26.36
N ARG A 343 -3.65 11.51 25.35
CA ARG A 343 -4.38 11.95 24.15
C ARG A 343 -4.03 11.16 22.90
N GLY A 344 -3.33 10.04 23.03
CA GLY A 344 -2.90 9.22 21.90
C GLY A 344 -1.92 9.92 20.96
N ARG A 345 -1.11 10.88 21.46
CA ARG A 345 -0.16 11.66 20.67
C ARG A 345 1.27 11.27 20.96
N TYR A 346 2.01 11.02 19.91
CA TYR A 346 3.43 10.73 19.98
C TYR A 346 4.10 11.21 18.69
N ALA A 347 5.30 11.75 18.81
CA ALA A 347 6.20 11.97 17.69
C ALA A 347 7.65 11.71 18.11
N ARG A 348 8.40 11.08 17.23
CA ARG A 348 9.85 10.99 17.28
C ARG A 348 10.38 11.35 15.90
N LEU A 349 11.22 12.38 15.84
CA LEU A 349 11.86 12.86 14.62
C LEU A 349 13.35 12.71 14.75
N SER A 350 14.01 12.30 13.68
CA SER A 350 15.47 12.23 13.56
C SER A 350 15.89 13.19 12.46
N LEU A 351 16.74 14.15 12.80
CA LEU A 351 17.17 15.24 11.93
C LEU A 351 18.69 15.18 11.76
N ASP A 352 19.15 15.41 10.54
CA ASP A 352 20.58 15.56 10.28
C ASP A 352 21.12 16.92 10.77
N ALA A 353 22.44 17.11 10.66
CA ALA A 353 23.12 18.34 11.07
C ALA A 353 22.65 19.60 10.34
N THR A 354 21.92 19.45 9.23
CA THR A 354 21.34 20.56 8.45
C THR A 354 19.87 20.82 8.80
N GLY A 355 19.32 20.10 9.79
CA GLY A 355 17.94 20.20 10.22
C GLY A 355 16.94 19.54 9.27
N ARG A 356 17.39 18.66 8.36
CA ARG A 356 16.53 17.89 7.46
C ARG A 356 16.07 16.60 8.10
N LEU A 357 14.81 16.24 7.83
CA LEU A 357 14.24 15.02 8.39
C LEU A 357 14.84 13.77 7.70
N ARG A 358 15.46 12.90 8.48
CA ARG A 358 15.97 11.59 8.06
C ARG A 358 14.93 10.50 8.28
N ALA A 359 14.33 10.49 9.45
CA ALA A 359 13.31 9.54 9.83
C ALA A 359 12.31 10.17 10.80
N GLY A 360 11.09 9.63 10.85
CA GLY A 360 10.10 10.09 11.80
C GLY A 360 8.97 9.10 12.00
N VAL A 361 8.46 9.05 13.23
CA VAL A 361 7.24 8.32 13.58
C VAL A 361 6.30 9.29 14.26
N LEU A 362 5.05 9.35 13.79
CA LEU A 362 4.01 10.21 14.36
C LEU A 362 2.72 9.45 14.58
N THR A 363 2.10 9.66 15.73
CA THR A 363 0.73 9.20 16.02
C THR A 363 -0.11 10.34 16.57
N GLY A 364 -1.40 10.41 16.18
CA GLY A 364 -2.37 11.39 16.70
C GLY A 364 -2.07 12.85 16.36
N LEU A 365 -1.24 13.13 15.37
CA LEU A 365 -0.79 14.46 14.95
C LEU A 365 -0.97 14.65 13.42
N PRO A 366 -2.22 14.68 12.90
CA PRO A 366 -2.47 14.64 11.46
C PRO A 366 -1.88 15.84 10.71
N GLN A 367 -1.99 17.06 11.24
CA GLN A 367 -1.43 18.26 10.62
C GLN A 367 0.10 18.22 10.54
N ALA A 368 0.75 17.86 11.66
CA ALA A 368 2.19 17.71 11.69
C ALA A 368 2.67 16.62 10.71
N LEU A 369 1.95 15.49 10.63
CA LEU A 369 2.28 14.40 9.70
C LEU A 369 2.16 14.86 8.25
N ALA A 370 1.14 15.62 7.89
CA ALA A 370 0.98 16.19 6.55
C ALA A 370 2.16 17.11 6.20
N THR A 371 2.43 18.12 7.05
CA THR A 371 3.53 19.05 6.84
C THR A 371 4.89 18.36 6.78
N LEU A 372 5.18 17.45 7.73
CA LEU A 372 6.44 16.71 7.74
C LEU A 372 6.60 15.78 6.55
N THR A 373 5.51 15.18 6.05
CA THR A 373 5.55 14.38 4.82
C THR A 373 6.03 15.22 3.63
N GLN A 374 5.61 16.47 3.54
CA GLN A 374 6.03 17.36 2.46
C GLN A 374 7.47 17.84 2.61
N LEU A 375 7.84 18.33 3.80
CA LEU A 375 9.22 18.73 4.06
C LEU A 375 10.19 17.57 3.84
N TYR A 376 9.78 16.36 4.20
CA TYR A 376 10.53 15.14 3.93
C TYR A 376 10.63 14.84 2.44
N ALA A 377 9.54 14.95 1.69
CA ALA A 377 9.53 14.68 0.25
C ALA A 377 10.35 15.70 -0.56
N THR A 378 10.38 16.97 -0.14
CA THR A 378 11.12 18.05 -0.80
C THR A 378 12.54 18.24 -0.26
N ASP A 379 12.97 17.40 0.68
CA ASP A 379 14.27 17.54 1.37
C ASP A 379 14.50 18.95 1.97
N THR A 380 13.45 19.54 2.51
CA THR A 380 13.49 20.89 3.07
C THR A 380 13.82 20.81 4.57
N PRO A 381 14.75 21.66 5.09
CA PRO A 381 15.02 21.75 6.53
C PRO A 381 13.77 22.11 7.32
N LEU A 382 13.61 21.52 8.50
CA LEU A 382 12.53 21.86 9.41
C LEU A 382 12.75 23.26 10.02
N PRO A 383 11.68 24.02 10.31
CA PRO A 383 11.77 25.29 11.04
C PRO A 383 12.40 25.08 12.43
N GLU A 384 13.07 26.09 12.99
CA GLU A 384 13.74 26.02 14.31
C GLU A 384 12.80 25.57 15.43
N SER A 385 11.56 26.06 15.43
CA SER A 385 10.55 25.68 16.43
C SER A 385 9.89 24.34 16.08
N ARG A 386 10.59 23.23 16.32
CA ARG A 386 10.09 21.85 16.07
C ARG A 386 8.77 21.59 16.81
N LEU A 387 8.65 22.10 18.05
CA LEU A 387 7.44 21.90 18.86
C LEU A 387 6.22 22.65 18.28
N ALA A 388 6.41 23.88 17.79
CA ALA A 388 5.32 24.61 17.14
C ALA A 388 4.78 23.86 15.93
N LEU A 389 5.68 23.30 15.10
CA LEU A 389 5.32 22.46 13.95
C LEU A 389 4.53 21.22 14.40
N LEU A 390 5.00 20.49 15.43
CA LEU A 390 4.32 19.31 15.95
C LEU A 390 2.93 19.62 16.53
N LEU A 391 2.76 20.81 17.10
CA LEU A 391 1.49 21.26 17.66
C LEU A 391 0.58 21.99 16.65
N GLY A 392 1.01 22.13 15.39
CA GLY A 392 0.27 22.84 14.35
C GLY A 392 0.11 24.34 14.64
N ARG A 393 1.07 24.93 15.35
CA ARG A 393 1.07 26.36 15.71
C ARG A 393 2.05 27.13 14.82
N PRO A 394 1.73 28.38 14.42
CA PRO A 394 2.71 29.22 13.75
C PRO A 394 3.93 29.43 14.68
N ALA A 395 5.12 29.39 14.10
CA ALA A 395 6.35 29.60 14.87
C ALA A 395 6.41 31.05 15.39
N PRO A 396 6.78 31.29 16.67
CA PRO A 396 6.76 32.65 17.26
C PRO A 396 7.74 33.63 16.61
N ARG A 397 8.70 33.19 15.81
CA ARG A 397 9.73 34.00 15.12
C ARG A 397 10.13 33.48 13.74
N GLY A 398 9.43 32.50 13.20
CA GLY A 398 9.63 32.01 11.84
C GLY A 398 8.50 32.53 10.96
N GLY A 399 8.79 32.79 9.69
CA GLY A 399 7.78 33.09 8.69
C GLY A 399 6.70 31.99 8.62
N PRO A 400 5.65 32.20 7.84
CA PRO A 400 4.62 31.19 7.62
C PRO A 400 5.28 29.85 7.28
N LEU A 401 4.68 28.74 7.71
CA LEU A 401 5.12 27.42 7.28
C LEU A 401 5.24 27.46 5.75
N PRO A 402 6.33 26.92 5.18
CA PRO A 402 6.48 26.97 3.73
C PRO A 402 5.22 26.37 3.10
N GLU A 403 4.54 27.17 2.29
CA GLU A 403 3.40 26.68 1.53
C GLU A 403 3.88 25.52 0.65
N LEU A 404 3.03 24.52 0.52
CA LEU A 404 3.26 23.44 -0.42
C LEU A 404 3.37 24.01 -1.82
N PRO A 405 4.48 23.81 -2.54
CA PRO A 405 4.57 24.26 -3.92
C PRO A 405 3.48 23.55 -4.77
N PRO A 406 2.98 24.20 -5.83
CA PRO A 406 1.94 23.62 -6.69
C PRO A 406 2.29 22.22 -7.22
N GLU A 407 3.56 21.92 -7.44
CA GLU A 407 4.09 20.65 -7.95
C GLU A 407 4.12 19.54 -6.87
N ALA A 408 3.91 19.88 -5.61
CA ALA A 408 3.94 18.91 -4.53
C ALA A 408 2.83 17.86 -4.70
N VAL A 409 3.22 16.59 -4.80
CA VAL A 409 2.29 15.48 -4.96
C VAL A 409 1.59 15.18 -3.62
N VAL A 410 0.30 15.42 -3.57
CA VAL A 410 -0.59 15.15 -2.42
C VAL A 410 -1.11 13.72 -2.48
N CYS A 411 -1.73 13.34 -3.59
CA CYS A 411 -2.19 11.97 -3.80
C CYS A 411 -1.18 11.21 -4.67
N ARG A 412 -0.32 10.41 -4.02
CA ARG A 412 0.75 9.69 -4.71
C ARG A 412 0.24 8.58 -5.64
N CYS A 413 -0.86 7.90 -5.27
CA CYS A 413 -1.42 6.82 -6.09
C CYS A 413 -2.04 7.31 -7.40
N ASN A 414 -2.64 8.49 -7.39
CA ASN A 414 -3.26 9.08 -8.57
C ASN A 414 -2.44 10.25 -9.13
N ASN A 415 -1.22 10.47 -8.60
CA ASN A 415 -0.30 11.53 -8.99
C ASN A 415 -0.94 12.94 -9.00
N VAL A 416 -1.82 13.22 -8.01
CA VAL A 416 -2.51 14.51 -7.90
C VAL A 416 -1.64 15.48 -7.12
N THR A 417 -1.29 16.59 -7.73
CA THR A 417 -0.49 17.68 -7.12
C THR A 417 -1.37 18.65 -6.35
N LYS A 418 -0.76 19.50 -5.49
CA LYS A 418 -1.47 20.62 -4.85
C LYS A 418 -2.05 21.57 -5.90
N GLY A 419 -1.31 21.86 -6.97
CA GLY A 419 -1.77 22.71 -8.08
C GLY A 419 -3.02 22.15 -8.75
N ALA A 420 -3.05 20.84 -9.06
CA ALA A 420 -4.24 20.20 -9.62
C ALA A 420 -5.46 20.28 -8.68
N LEU A 421 -5.25 20.17 -7.36
CA LEU A 421 -6.32 20.35 -6.37
C LEU A 421 -6.77 21.80 -6.30
N ALA A 422 -5.84 22.77 -6.34
CA ALA A 422 -6.15 24.19 -6.33
C ALA A 422 -6.94 24.60 -7.59
N SER A 423 -6.51 24.17 -8.78
CA SER A 423 -7.25 24.41 -10.03
C SER A 423 -8.67 23.86 -9.97
N ALA A 424 -8.83 22.61 -9.51
CA ALA A 424 -10.18 22.04 -9.35
C ALA A 424 -11.03 22.80 -8.32
N TRP A 425 -10.40 23.33 -7.25
CA TRP A 425 -11.07 24.19 -6.28
C TRP A 425 -11.55 25.50 -6.94
N GLU A 426 -10.70 26.17 -7.68
CA GLU A 426 -11.02 27.41 -8.42
C GLU A 426 -12.12 27.17 -9.47
N GLU A 427 -12.14 26.00 -10.10
CA GLU A 427 -13.17 25.55 -11.06
C GLU A 427 -14.52 25.19 -10.39
N GLY A 428 -14.60 25.24 -9.06
CA GLY A 428 -15.86 25.08 -8.32
C GLY A 428 -15.97 23.81 -7.47
N ALA A 429 -14.94 22.96 -7.38
CA ALA A 429 -14.93 21.79 -6.50
C ALA A 429 -14.69 22.21 -5.03
N ARG A 430 -15.65 22.88 -4.40
CA ARG A 430 -15.55 23.55 -3.08
C ARG A 430 -15.73 22.61 -1.87
N THR A 431 -15.81 21.32 -2.10
CA THR A 431 -15.92 20.31 -1.04
C THR A 431 -14.89 19.21 -1.26
N ARG A 432 -14.58 18.48 -0.19
CA ARG A 432 -13.67 17.32 -0.30
C ARG A 432 -14.19 16.32 -1.33
N GLU A 433 -15.50 16.05 -1.31
CA GLU A 433 -16.16 15.09 -2.19
C GLU A 433 -16.05 15.56 -3.65
N ALA A 434 -16.27 16.82 -3.94
CA ALA A 434 -16.13 17.39 -5.28
C ALA A 434 -14.67 17.37 -5.76
N LEU A 435 -13.69 17.64 -4.88
CA LEU A 435 -12.26 17.50 -5.22
C LEU A 435 -11.87 16.05 -5.52
N VAL A 436 -12.43 15.10 -4.76
CA VAL A 436 -12.21 13.67 -5.02
C VAL A 436 -12.78 13.28 -6.38
N GLU A 437 -13.96 13.73 -6.72
CA GLU A 437 -14.60 13.50 -8.02
C GLU A 437 -13.79 14.10 -9.17
N ALA A 438 -13.41 15.37 -9.06
CA ALA A 438 -12.68 16.10 -10.10
C ALA A 438 -11.25 15.60 -10.32
N THR A 439 -10.52 15.22 -9.23
CA THR A 439 -9.09 14.91 -9.31
C THR A 439 -8.76 13.46 -9.04
N ARG A 440 -9.72 12.68 -8.54
CA ARG A 440 -9.55 11.30 -8.07
C ARG A 440 -8.54 11.19 -6.89
N ALA A 441 -8.22 12.29 -6.22
CA ALA A 441 -7.46 12.23 -4.98
C ALA A 441 -8.17 11.30 -3.98
N THR A 442 -7.43 10.57 -3.16
CA THR A 442 -7.91 9.61 -2.15
C THR A 442 -8.59 8.34 -2.65
N THR A 443 -8.94 8.23 -3.93
CA THR A 443 -9.65 7.05 -4.48
C THR A 443 -8.77 5.80 -4.61
N GLY A 444 -7.45 5.94 -4.47
CA GLY A 444 -6.51 4.82 -4.51
C GLY A 444 -6.28 4.20 -3.12
N CYS A 445 -5.10 4.42 -2.55
CA CYS A 445 -4.76 3.86 -1.24
C CYS A 445 -5.43 4.58 -0.06
N GLY A 446 -6.05 5.74 -0.27
CA GLY A 446 -6.71 6.55 0.76
C GLY A 446 -5.77 7.25 1.75
N SER A 447 -4.45 7.09 1.64
CA SER A 447 -3.48 7.61 2.61
C SER A 447 -3.41 9.14 2.66
N CYS A 448 -3.84 9.84 1.61
CA CYS A 448 -3.87 11.30 1.52
C CYS A 448 -5.20 11.93 1.99
N THR A 449 -6.12 11.15 2.56
CA THR A 449 -7.43 11.66 2.97
C THR A 449 -7.32 12.80 4.00
N ASP A 450 -6.41 12.67 4.96
CA ASP A 450 -6.21 13.70 5.97
C ASP A 450 -5.45 14.91 5.41
N ASP A 451 -4.51 14.70 4.47
CA ASP A 451 -3.84 15.78 3.76
C ASP A 451 -4.84 16.61 2.94
N LEU A 452 -5.76 15.95 2.23
CA LEU A 452 -6.82 16.62 1.48
C LEU A 452 -7.74 17.44 2.39
N LYS A 453 -8.09 16.95 3.58
CA LYS A 453 -8.88 17.72 4.57
C LYS A 453 -8.16 18.99 5.04
N VAL A 454 -6.84 18.92 5.19
CA VAL A 454 -6.02 20.09 5.55
C VAL A 454 -6.04 21.11 4.41
N LEU A 455 -5.79 20.67 3.18
CA LEU A 455 -5.79 21.54 1.99
C LEU A 455 -7.16 22.17 1.72
N CYS A 456 -8.26 21.44 1.88
CA CYS A 456 -9.61 22.03 1.76
C CYS A 456 -9.82 23.20 2.73
N ARG A 457 -9.28 23.13 3.94
CA ARG A 457 -9.36 24.24 4.91
C ARG A 457 -8.48 25.41 4.49
N GLU A 458 -7.24 25.13 4.05
CA GLU A 458 -6.32 26.15 3.53
C GLU A 458 -6.93 26.91 2.34
N PHE A 459 -7.53 26.20 1.38
CA PHE A 459 -8.19 26.83 0.24
C PHE A 459 -9.39 27.69 0.65
N ALA A 460 -10.21 27.22 1.59
CA ALA A 460 -11.34 27.98 2.10
C ALA A 460 -10.91 29.23 2.89
N GLU A 461 -9.82 29.14 3.67
CA GLU A 461 -9.27 30.29 4.43
C GLU A 461 -8.61 31.33 3.51
N ALA A 462 -8.04 30.90 2.37
CA ALA A 462 -7.43 31.81 1.38
C ALA A 462 -8.47 32.66 0.61
N GLU A 463 -9.73 32.22 0.58
CA GLU A 463 -10.84 32.95 -0.08
C GLU A 463 -11.63 33.85 0.88
N ALA A 464 -11.45 33.71 2.19
CA ALA A 464 -12.16 34.49 3.22
C ALA A 464 -11.43 35.79 3.56
#